data_df3eb8ac7fe8a04d2679d9a5fdc46e8b
#
_entry.id   df3eb8ac7fe8a04d2679d9a5fdc46e8b
#
_cell.length_a   1.000
_cell.length_b   1.000
_cell.length_c   1.000
_cell.angle_alpha   90.00
_cell.angle_beta   90.00
_cell.angle_gamma   90.00
#
_symmetry.space_group_name_H-M   'P 1'
#
loop_
_entity.id
_entity.type
_entity.pdbx_description
1 polymer ?
#
loop_
_entity_poly.entity_id
_entity_poly.type
_entity_poly.pdbx_seq_one_letter_code
_entity_poly.pdbx_strand_id
1 'polypeptide(L)'
;MGIFRRIFRQHDQTAGDLGYFGLHFVYQETIRLQYKWRQTFPDALDLAFAACHKQVQYATQAAEALQEAFPEQPLPAHFGFQRTASVLEQRKAYEQALEICQRAKEQGWAGNWAWRMLRIKKKLRERGYPVVSMSSSGMSQI
;
A
#
# COMPACT_ATOMS: atom_id res chain seq x y z
N MET A 1 -22.52 7.38 7.46
CA MET A 1 -21.06 7.39 7.25
C MET A 1 -20.34 8.29 8.23
N GLY A 2 -21.04 9.04 8.99
CA GLY A 2 -20.42 9.91 9.95
C GLY A 2 -19.50 9.22 10.95
N ILE A 3 -19.84 7.99 11.32
CA ILE A 3 -19.04 7.29 12.32
C ILE A 3 -17.63 6.96 11.81
N PHE A 4 -17.50 6.54 10.54
CA PHE A 4 -16.17 6.24 10.00
C PHE A 4 -15.35 7.50 9.82
N ARG A 5 -15.98 8.59 9.37
CA ARG A 5 -15.27 9.86 9.24
C ARG A 5 -14.79 10.35 10.60
N ARG A 6 -15.59 10.16 11.62
CA ARG A 6 -15.24 10.54 12.97
C ARG A 6 -14.05 9.72 13.47
N ILE A 7 -14.05 8.42 13.19
CA ILE A 7 -12.97 7.54 13.60
C ILE A 7 -11.67 7.96 12.94
N PHE A 8 -11.69 8.18 11.63
CA PHE A 8 -10.47 8.58 10.91
C PHE A 8 -9.95 9.92 11.40
N ARG A 9 -10.84 10.89 11.60
CA ARG A 9 -10.45 12.20 12.10
C ARG A 9 -9.82 12.08 13.48
N GLN A 10 -10.43 11.29 14.33
CA GLN A 10 -9.94 11.06 15.68
C GLN A 10 -8.55 10.43 15.65
N HIS A 11 -8.35 9.44 14.78
CA HIS A 11 -7.06 8.77 14.67
C HIS A 11 -5.98 9.73 14.17
N ASP A 12 -6.32 10.58 13.21
CA ASP A 12 -5.38 11.57 12.73
C ASP A 12 -4.94 12.53 13.84
N GLN A 13 -5.91 12.93 14.69
CA GLN A 13 -5.63 13.85 15.77
C GLN A 13 -4.89 13.21 16.93
N THR A 14 -5.09 11.91 17.13
CA THR A 14 -4.56 11.21 18.29
C THR A 14 -3.48 10.22 17.92
N ALA A 15 -2.80 10.43 16.81
CA ALA A 15 -1.72 9.55 16.39
C ALA A 15 -0.69 9.38 17.50
N GLY A 16 -0.41 10.44 18.25
CA GLY A 16 0.52 10.37 19.36
C GLY A 16 0.05 9.46 20.49
N ASP A 17 -1.27 9.44 20.74
CA ASP A 17 -1.84 8.63 21.80
C ASP A 17 -1.89 7.14 21.44
N LEU A 18 -2.37 6.85 20.21
CA LEU A 18 -2.46 5.48 19.74
C LEU A 18 -1.11 4.94 19.29
N GLY A 19 -0.24 5.84 18.86
CA GLY A 19 1.00 5.47 18.23
C GLY A 19 0.77 4.94 16.83
N TYR A 20 1.81 4.97 16.04
CA TYR A 20 1.73 4.48 14.67
C TYR A 20 1.54 2.97 14.60
N PHE A 21 1.97 2.27 15.64
CA PHE A 21 1.72 0.84 15.80
C PHE A 21 0.20 0.59 15.76
N GLY A 22 -0.55 1.27 16.63
CA GLY A 22 -2.00 1.11 16.71
C GLY A 22 -2.70 1.54 15.45
N LEU A 23 -2.26 2.67 14.87
CA LEU A 23 -2.85 3.18 13.63
C LEU A 23 -2.72 2.20 12.49
N HIS A 24 -1.56 1.55 12.37
CA HIS A 24 -1.37 0.56 11.31
C HIS A 24 -2.47 -0.50 11.36
N PHE A 25 -2.75 -1.05 12.54
CA PHE A 25 -3.73 -2.13 12.64
C PHE A 25 -5.16 -1.63 12.52
N VAL A 26 -5.44 -0.41 12.94
CA VAL A 26 -6.77 0.17 12.74
C VAL A 26 -7.06 0.33 11.25
N TYR A 27 -6.13 0.88 10.51
CA TYR A 27 -6.31 1.02 9.06
C TYR A 27 -6.33 -0.32 8.36
N GLN A 28 -5.47 -1.25 8.79
CA GLN A 28 -5.42 -2.60 8.22
C GLN A 28 -6.80 -3.26 8.31
N GLU A 29 -7.40 -3.22 9.48
CA GLU A 29 -8.71 -3.82 9.71
C GLU A 29 -9.81 -3.08 8.96
N THR A 30 -9.73 -1.76 8.90
CA THR A 30 -10.69 -0.97 8.15
C THR A 30 -10.66 -1.32 6.67
N ILE A 31 -9.46 -1.43 6.09
CA ILE A 31 -9.32 -1.82 4.69
C ILE A 31 -9.94 -3.18 4.45
N ARG A 32 -9.62 -4.14 5.32
CA ARG A 32 -10.12 -5.50 5.19
C ARG A 32 -11.65 -5.54 5.20
N LEU A 33 -12.25 -4.90 6.18
CA LEU A 33 -13.69 -4.92 6.35
C LEU A 33 -14.42 -4.16 5.25
N GLN A 34 -13.98 -2.95 4.96
CA GLN A 34 -14.66 -2.12 3.98
C GLN A 34 -14.51 -2.70 2.57
N TYR A 35 -13.36 -3.25 2.25
CA TYR A 35 -13.18 -3.88 0.94
C TYR A 35 -14.04 -5.13 0.80
N LYS A 36 -14.18 -5.90 1.89
CA LYS A 36 -15.05 -7.08 1.90
C LYS A 36 -16.49 -6.70 1.56
N TRP A 37 -16.96 -5.57 2.06
CA TRP A 37 -18.35 -5.15 1.89
C TRP A 37 -18.57 -4.16 0.74
N ARG A 38 -17.59 -4.05 -0.16
CA ARG A 38 -17.61 -3.02 -1.20
C ARG A 38 -18.80 -3.10 -2.15
N GLN A 39 -19.36 -4.29 -2.33
CA GLN A 39 -20.50 -4.45 -3.22
C GLN A 39 -21.84 -4.36 -2.49
N THR A 40 -21.79 -4.40 -1.17
CA THR A 40 -23.02 -4.38 -0.36
C THR A 40 -23.34 -2.95 0.11
N PHE A 41 -22.34 -2.20 0.51
CA PHE A 41 -22.55 -0.86 1.03
C PHE A 41 -21.93 0.16 0.09
N PRO A 42 -22.71 1.21 -0.29
CA PRO A 42 -22.27 2.12 -1.36
C PRO A 42 -20.98 2.88 -1.06
N ASP A 43 -20.71 3.15 0.21
CA ASP A 43 -19.50 3.92 0.56
C ASP A 43 -18.31 3.05 0.95
N ALA A 44 -18.46 1.73 0.95
CA ALA A 44 -17.44 0.85 1.49
C ALA A 44 -16.13 0.93 0.71
N LEU A 45 -16.21 0.98 -0.61
CA LEU A 45 -15.00 1.03 -1.44
C LEU A 45 -14.24 2.33 -1.21
N ASP A 46 -14.96 3.45 -1.15
CA ASP A 46 -14.32 4.74 -0.90
C ASP A 46 -13.65 4.76 0.48
N LEU A 47 -14.30 4.18 1.48
CA LEU A 47 -13.73 4.10 2.82
C LEU A 47 -12.50 3.21 2.84
N ALA A 48 -12.53 2.11 2.09
CA ALA A 48 -11.35 1.24 2.00
C ALA A 48 -10.18 1.99 1.40
N PHE A 49 -10.40 2.72 0.32
CA PHE A 49 -9.31 3.46 -0.34
C PHE A 49 -8.83 4.64 0.51
N ALA A 50 -9.72 5.31 1.23
CA ALA A 50 -9.30 6.36 2.16
C ALA A 50 -8.38 5.79 3.24
N ALA A 51 -8.71 4.62 3.76
CA ALA A 51 -7.88 3.95 4.75
C ALA A 51 -6.54 3.51 4.15
N CYS A 52 -6.55 3.03 2.90
CA CYS A 52 -5.30 2.69 2.20
C CYS A 52 -4.39 3.90 2.10
N HIS A 53 -4.94 5.03 1.72
CA HIS A 53 -4.17 6.26 1.58
C HIS A 53 -3.52 6.64 2.92
N LYS A 54 -4.29 6.59 4.00
CA LYS A 54 -3.77 6.91 5.32
C LYS A 54 -2.70 5.91 5.77
N GLN A 55 -2.93 4.63 5.54
CA GLN A 55 -1.97 3.61 5.94
C GLN A 55 -0.64 3.78 5.19
N VAL A 56 -0.69 4.09 3.90
CA VAL A 56 0.51 4.35 3.12
C VAL A 56 1.20 5.63 3.60
N GLN A 57 0.42 6.65 3.93
CA GLN A 57 0.97 7.91 4.42
C GLN A 57 1.81 7.73 5.69
N TYR A 58 1.39 6.85 6.58
CA TYR A 58 2.08 6.61 7.84
C TYR A 58 2.96 5.37 7.83
N ALA A 59 3.22 4.80 6.65
CA ALA A 59 3.92 3.51 6.56
C ALA A 59 5.32 3.54 7.17
N THR A 60 6.07 4.61 6.95
CA THR A 60 7.42 4.70 7.48
C THR A 60 7.41 4.71 9.00
N GLN A 61 6.56 5.53 9.59
CA GLN A 61 6.45 5.62 11.04
C GLN A 61 5.91 4.31 11.63
N ALA A 62 4.97 3.67 10.93
CA ALA A 62 4.44 2.39 11.39
C ALA A 62 5.51 1.29 11.36
N ALA A 63 6.33 1.27 10.30
CA ALA A 63 7.41 0.30 10.22
C ALA A 63 8.39 0.47 11.37
N GLU A 64 8.75 1.71 11.67
CA GLU A 64 9.67 2.00 12.78
C GLU A 64 9.07 1.57 14.11
N ALA A 65 7.80 1.89 14.32
CA ALA A 65 7.13 1.54 15.58
C ALA A 65 7.01 0.03 15.76
N LEU A 66 6.73 -0.70 14.69
CA LEU A 66 6.62 -2.15 14.73
C LEU A 66 7.98 -2.80 14.97
N GLN A 67 9.03 -2.28 14.34
CA GLN A 67 10.38 -2.81 14.52
C GLN A 67 10.90 -2.53 15.93
N GLU A 68 10.52 -1.40 16.49
CA GLU A 68 10.90 -1.09 17.88
C GLU A 68 10.19 -2.00 18.86
N ALA A 69 8.90 -2.25 18.62
CA ALA A 69 8.10 -3.09 19.51
C ALA A 69 8.46 -4.57 19.38
N PHE A 70 8.79 -5.01 18.18
CA PHE A 70 9.08 -6.43 17.90
C PHE A 70 10.32 -6.52 17.02
N PRO A 71 11.51 -6.27 17.58
CA PRO A 71 12.72 -6.16 16.76
C PRO A 71 13.12 -7.45 16.05
N GLU A 72 12.64 -8.60 16.52
CA GLU A 72 13.02 -9.87 15.91
C GLU A 72 11.93 -10.44 15.01
N GLN A 73 10.85 -9.70 14.81
CA GLN A 73 9.76 -10.13 13.93
C GLN A 73 9.83 -9.40 12.61
N PRO A 74 9.53 -10.08 11.49
CA PRO A 74 9.38 -9.37 10.23
C PRO A 74 8.14 -8.49 10.28
N LEU A 75 8.13 -7.46 9.45
CA LEU A 75 6.96 -6.61 9.37
C LEU A 75 5.79 -7.40 8.77
N PRO A 76 4.57 -7.13 9.22
CA PRO A 76 3.38 -7.82 8.69
C PRO A 76 3.02 -7.34 7.29
N ALA A 77 1.95 -7.91 6.75
CA ALA A 77 1.38 -7.46 5.50
C ALA A 77 0.90 -6.03 5.61
N HIS A 78 0.94 -5.30 4.50
CA HIS A 78 0.49 -3.91 4.44
C HIS A 78 -0.58 -3.78 3.37
N PHE A 79 -1.84 -3.80 3.76
CA PHE A 79 -2.95 -3.81 2.80
C PHE A 79 -3.02 -2.53 1.99
N GLY A 80 -2.64 -1.40 2.58
CA GLY A 80 -2.62 -0.13 1.86
C GLY A 80 -1.70 -0.17 0.64
N PHE A 81 -0.48 -0.65 0.82
CA PHE A 81 0.44 -0.83 -0.30
C PHE A 81 -0.08 -1.85 -1.31
N GLN A 82 -0.62 -2.97 -0.81
CA GLN A 82 -1.12 -4.02 -1.69
C GLN A 82 -2.28 -3.54 -2.56
N ARG A 83 -3.25 -2.87 -1.97
CA ARG A 83 -4.40 -2.37 -2.72
C ARG A 83 -4.03 -1.25 -3.67
N THR A 84 -3.17 -0.34 -3.23
CA THR A 84 -2.70 0.73 -4.08
C THR A 84 -1.99 0.19 -5.31
N ALA A 85 -1.09 -0.77 -5.11
CA ALA A 85 -0.39 -1.41 -6.22
C ALA A 85 -1.36 -2.09 -7.18
N SER A 86 -2.36 -2.80 -6.63
CA SER A 86 -3.34 -3.50 -7.45
C SER A 86 -4.19 -2.54 -8.28
N VAL A 87 -4.64 -1.45 -7.69
CA VAL A 87 -5.44 -0.46 -8.41
C VAL A 87 -4.63 0.19 -9.52
N LEU A 88 -3.38 0.55 -9.24
CA LEU A 88 -2.52 1.15 -10.24
C LEU A 88 -2.25 0.18 -11.39
N GLU A 89 -2.04 -1.09 -11.08
CA GLU A 89 -1.85 -2.12 -12.09
C GLU A 89 -3.10 -2.27 -12.97
N GLN A 90 -4.27 -2.29 -12.35
CA GLN A 90 -5.54 -2.40 -13.09
C GLN A 90 -5.77 -1.21 -13.99
N ARG A 91 -5.33 -0.03 -13.58
CA ARG A 91 -5.45 1.18 -14.38
C ARG A 91 -4.32 1.30 -15.39
N LYS A 92 -3.46 0.31 -15.46
CA LYS A 92 -2.31 0.28 -16.36
C LYS A 92 -1.31 1.40 -16.10
N ALA A 93 -1.31 1.90 -14.87
CA ALA A 93 -0.31 2.86 -14.40
C ALA A 93 0.89 2.08 -13.86
N TYR A 94 1.57 1.39 -14.77
CA TYR A 94 2.56 0.38 -14.39
C TYR A 94 3.78 0.97 -13.70
N GLU A 95 4.24 2.11 -14.13
CA GLU A 95 5.41 2.73 -13.50
C GLU A 95 5.13 3.13 -12.08
N GLN A 96 3.94 3.68 -11.85
CA GLN A 96 3.53 4.04 -10.49
C GLN A 96 3.34 2.81 -9.62
N ALA A 97 2.80 1.73 -10.20
CA ALA A 97 2.63 0.48 -9.47
C ALA A 97 3.99 -0.09 -9.05
N LEU A 98 4.99 -0.03 -9.92
CA LEU A 98 6.35 -0.47 -9.59
C LEU A 98 6.94 0.37 -8.45
N GLU A 99 6.70 1.65 -8.46
CA GLU A 99 7.18 2.57 -7.43
C GLU A 99 6.62 2.19 -6.06
N ILE A 100 5.32 1.92 -6.02
CA ILE A 100 4.64 1.52 -4.79
C ILE A 100 5.20 0.20 -4.26
N CYS A 101 5.38 -0.78 -5.15
CA CYS A 101 5.94 -2.07 -4.77
C CYS A 101 7.36 -1.92 -4.24
N GLN A 102 8.16 -1.08 -4.88
CA GLN A 102 9.53 -0.85 -4.46
C GLN A 102 9.58 -0.23 -3.06
N ARG A 103 8.72 0.75 -2.80
CA ARG A 103 8.64 1.37 -1.48
C ARG A 103 8.30 0.35 -0.40
N ALA A 104 7.28 -0.48 -0.67
CA ALA A 104 6.87 -1.49 0.29
C ALA A 104 8.00 -2.48 0.57
N LYS A 105 8.68 -2.89 -0.48
CA LYS A 105 9.79 -3.84 -0.37
C LYS A 105 10.94 -3.23 0.44
N GLU A 106 11.29 -1.99 0.15
CA GLU A 106 12.39 -1.31 0.83
C GLU A 106 12.10 -1.09 2.31
N GLN A 107 10.85 -0.85 2.65
CA GLN A 107 10.46 -0.70 4.04
C GLN A 107 10.39 -2.03 4.77
N GLY A 108 10.37 -3.14 4.07
CA GLY A 108 10.38 -4.46 4.68
C GLY A 108 9.03 -5.08 4.95
N TRP A 109 7.95 -4.51 4.41
CA TRP A 109 6.61 -5.07 4.61
C TRP A 109 6.50 -6.46 3.98
N ALA A 110 5.81 -7.36 4.65
CA ALA A 110 5.61 -8.71 4.13
C ALA A 110 4.79 -8.68 2.85
N GLY A 111 5.17 -9.54 1.91
CA GLY A 111 4.50 -9.63 0.63
C GLY A 111 5.47 -10.14 -0.41
N ASN A 112 4.92 -10.54 -1.56
CA ASN A 112 5.74 -11.00 -2.66
C ASN A 112 6.01 -9.86 -3.65
N TRP A 113 6.60 -8.80 -3.14
CA TRP A 113 6.80 -7.57 -3.91
C TRP A 113 7.67 -7.77 -5.14
N ALA A 114 8.77 -8.53 -5.00
CA ALA A 114 9.65 -8.78 -6.13
C ALA A 114 8.92 -9.52 -7.25
N TRP A 115 8.11 -10.52 -6.88
CA TRP A 115 7.32 -11.26 -7.86
C TRP A 115 6.30 -10.36 -8.54
N ARG A 116 5.62 -9.53 -7.75
CA ARG A 116 4.64 -8.59 -8.29
C ARG A 116 5.30 -7.61 -9.26
N MET A 117 6.50 -7.14 -8.92
CA MET A 117 7.24 -6.23 -9.79
C MET A 117 7.63 -6.88 -11.10
N LEU A 118 8.06 -8.14 -11.05
CA LEU A 118 8.39 -8.88 -12.28
C LEU A 118 7.17 -8.99 -13.20
N ARG A 119 6.02 -9.29 -12.61
CA ARG A 119 4.79 -9.39 -13.39
C ARG A 119 4.41 -8.06 -14.03
N ILE A 120 4.53 -6.97 -13.29
CA ILE A 120 4.21 -5.65 -13.79
C ILE A 120 5.18 -5.23 -14.89
N LYS A 121 6.46 -5.52 -14.72
CA LYS A 121 7.47 -5.23 -15.74
C LYS A 121 7.18 -5.98 -17.03
N LYS A 122 6.72 -7.22 -16.92
CA LYS A 122 6.33 -7.99 -18.10
C LYS A 122 5.20 -7.32 -18.84
N LYS A 123 4.18 -6.85 -18.12
CA LYS A 123 3.05 -6.15 -18.74
C LYS A 123 3.51 -4.86 -19.42
N LEU A 124 4.44 -4.17 -18.80
CA LEU A 124 4.98 -2.94 -19.37
C LEU A 124 5.69 -3.22 -20.68
N ARG A 125 6.51 -4.28 -20.73
CA ARG A 125 7.18 -4.68 -21.97
C ARG A 125 6.19 -5.09 -23.05
N GLU A 126 5.14 -5.81 -22.67
CA GLU A 126 4.13 -6.26 -23.62
C GLU A 126 3.36 -5.11 -24.25
N ARG A 127 3.34 -3.97 -23.61
CA ARG A 127 2.72 -2.78 -24.18
C ARG A 127 3.69 -1.98 -25.06
N GLY A 128 4.90 -2.48 -25.24
CA GLY A 128 5.88 -1.80 -26.07
C GLY A 128 6.63 -0.67 -25.38
N TYR A 129 6.47 -0.51 -24.11
CA TYR A 129 7.23 0.50 -23.38
C TYR A 129 8.61 -0.01 -23.05
N PRO A 130 9.65 0.80 -23.25
CA PRO A 130 10.98 0.38 -22.85
C PRO A 130 11.08 0.27 -21.35
N VAL A 131 11.72 -0.79 -20.88
CA VAL A 131 11.93 -0.97 -19.45
C VAL A 131 13.27 -0.40 -19.03
N VAL A 132 13.93 0.20 -19.97
CA VAL A 132 15.29 0.67 -19.79
C VAL A 132 15.40 1.69 -18.69
N SER A 133 14.37 2.49 -18.51
CA SER A 133 14.39 3.46 -17.45
C SER A 133 14.58 2.85 -16.08
N MET A 134 14.23 1.58 -15.95
CA MET A 134 14.37 0.89 -14.67
C MET A 134 15.73 0.23 -14.52
N SER A 135 16.41 0.02 -15.61
CA SER A 135 17.66 -0.71 -15.55
C SER A 135 18.85 0.12 -15.91
N SER A 136 18.72 1.29 -16.09
CA SER A 136 19.79 2.19 -16.38
C SER A 136 20.50 1.93 -17.66
N SER A 137 20.62 0.92 -18.23
CA SER A 137 21.43 0.81 -19.34
C SER A 137 20.73 0.98 -20.54
N GLY A 138 20.19 1.61 -20.56
CA GLY A 138 19.68 1.94 -21.65
C GLY A 138 19.53 1.07 -22.70
N MET A 139 19.37 0.77 -22.98
CA MET A 139 19.32 0.26 -23.90
C MET A 139 18.43 0.08 -24.60
N SER A 140 18.18 0.26 -24.63
CA SER A 140 17.53 0.16 -25.28
C SER A 140 17.01 -0.19 -26.10
N GLN A 141 16.80 -0.30 -26.36
CA GLN A 141 16.49 -0.63 -27.14
C GLN A 141 15.69 -0.89 -27.68
N ILE A 142 15.40 -0.78 -27.79
CA ILE A 142 14.65 -0.92 -28.46
C ILE A 142 14.15 -1.29 -29.17
#